data_7e28f9387e41b4a61a50a4e741b87425
#
_entry.id   7e28f9387e41b4a61a50a4e741b87425
#
_cell.length_a   1.000
_cell.length_b   1.000
_cell.length_c   1.000
_cell.angle_alpha   90.00
_cell.angle_beta   90.00
_cell.angle_gamma   90.00
#
_symmetry.space_group_name_H-M   'P 1'
#
loop_
_entity.id
_entity.type
_entity.pdbx_description
1 polymer ?
#
loop_
_entity_poly.entity_id
_entity_poly.type
_entity_poly.pdbx_seq_one_letter_code
_entity_poly.pdbx_strand_id
1 'polypeptide(L)'
;MQMSEAYRCNKIITFAFKLKASCEQTILFCVDCLSLVGLRRLASCSISHFFMSYLIPLHNYRPLLDMNATEQGIKVIKEFFADNLSTALRLRRVTAPLFVLRGLGINDDLSGKERAVNFPIKDLGDARAEVVHSLAKWKRLTLAEYDVQPGYGIYTDMNAIRADEELGNIHSLYVDQWDWERVIRPEDRTVEFLEEVVRSIYAAMQRTEYLVCERFPQLQPQLPAEITFIHAEALRQLYPTLTAKEREDAIVREKGAVFIIGIGGQLGDGEPHDLRAPDYDDYSTLSTLGLPGLNGDLLVWNNVLGRAFELSSMGIRVDREALERQLRESGKEDRRSLYFHKRLLEGSLPLSVGGGIGQSRLCMYYLQKAHIGEIQASIWPEDMRRECAEMGIALI
;
A
#
# COMPACT_ATOMS: atom_id res chain seq x y z
N MET A 1 -23.12 -51.25 17.81
CA MET A 1 -22.07 -50.28 18.19
C MET A 1 -22.19 -49.09 17.25
N GLN A 2 -23.02 -48.13 17.64
CA GLN A 2 -23.31 -46.91 16.82
C GLN A 2 -22.27 -45.84 17.10
N MET A 3 -21.46 -45.53 16.10
CA MET A 3 -20.62 -44.33 16.14
C MET A 3 -21.51 -43.09 15.98
N SER A 4 -21.38 -42.11 16.85
CA SER A 4 -22.19 -40.88 16.84
C SER A 4 -22.02 -40.08 15.52
N GLU A 5 -23.10 -39.48 15.04
CA GLU A 5 -23.13 -38.65 13.81
C GLU A 5 -22.06 -37.52 13.81
N ALA A 6 -21.71 -37.00 14.95
CA ALA A 6 -20.65 -36.00 15.13
C ALA A 6 -19.25 -36.49 14.71
N TYR A 7 -18.96 -37.77 14.87
CA TYR A 7 -17.67 -38.36 14.45
C TYR A 7 -17.56 -38.59 12.96
N ARG A 8 -18.70 -38.76 12.27
CA ARG A 8 -18.75 -38.84 10.79
C ARG A 8 -18.59 -37.49 10.14
N CYS A 9 -19.20 -36.42 10.68
CA CYS A 9 -19.02 -35.05 10.19
C CYS A 9 -17.56 -34.59 10.30
N ASN A 10 -16.88 -34.83 11.40
CA ASN A 10 -15.48 -34.42 11.55
C ASN A 10 -14.51 -35.13 10.60
N LYS A 11 -14.77 -36.40 10.22
CA LYS A 11 -13.95 -37.07 9.21
C LYS A 11 -14.13 -36.52 7.79
N ILE A 12 -15.34 -36.10 7.45
CA ILE A 12 -15.64 -35.49 6.14
C ILE A 12 -14.99 -34.11 6.03
N ILE A 13 -15.02 -33.31 7.09
CA ILE A 13 -14.36 -31.99 7.17
C ILE A 13 -12.84 -32.15 7.06
N THR A 14 -12.23 -33.10 7.74
CA THR A 14 -10.78 -33.36 7.70
C THR A 14 -10.31 -33.89 6.31
N PHE A 15 -11.18 -34.58 5.57
CA PHE A 15 -10.88 -35.05 4.23
C PHE A 15 -10.97 -33.90 3.18
N ALA A 16 -11.92 -32.97 3.36
CA ALA A 16 -12.06 -31.79 2.53
C ALA A 16 -10.85 -30.83 2.66
N PHE A 17 -10.26 -30.73 3.84
CA PHE A 17 -9.07 -29.90 4.09
C PHE A 17 -7.78 -30.45 3.43
N LYS A 18 -7.68 -31.73 3.17
CA LYS A 18 -6.51 -32.35 2.51
C LYS A 18 -6.54 -32.27 0.97
N LEU A 19 -7.69 -31.92 0.37
CA LEU A 19 -7.87 -31.84 -1.10
C LEU A 19 -7.78 -30.41 -1.66
N LYS A 20 -7.40 -29.42 -0.86
CA LYS A 20 -7.32 -28.00 -1.26
C LYS A 20 -6.10 -27.65 -2.15
N ALA A 21 -5.38 -28.63 -2.68
CA ALA A 21 -4.17 -28.40 -3.49
C ALA A 21 -4.33 -28.61 -5.00
N SER A 22 -5.52 -28.88 -5.54
CA SER A 22 -5.68 -28.89 -7.01
C SER A 22 -7.16 -28.83 -7.46
N CYS A 23 -7.47 -27.82 -8.25
CA CYS A 23 -8.43 -27.73 -9.34
C CYS A 23 -9.92 -27.51 -9.04
N GLU A 24 -10.44 -26.43 -9.65
CA GLU A 24 -11.87 -26.01 -9.72
C GLU A 24 -12.85 -27.09 -10.22
N GLN A 25 -12.40 -28.16 -10.82
CA GLN A 25 -13.24 -29.28 -11.29
C GLN A 25 -13.77 -30.17 -10.15
N THR A 26 -13.23 -30.08 -8.94
CA THR A 26 -13.64 -30.92 -7.80
C THR A 26 -14.94 -30.45 -7.14
N ILE A 27 -15.31 -29.18 -7.33
CA ILE A 27 -16.53 -28.59 -6.73
C ILE A 27 -17.79 -29.12 -7.42
N LEU A 28 -17.75 -29.33 -8.74
CA LEU A 28 -18.91 -29.90 -9.50
C LEU A 28 -19.22 -31.33 -9.06
N PHE A 29 -18.21 -32.12 -8.72
CA PHE A 29 -18.39 -33.54 -8.34
C PHE A 29 -19.04 -33.71 -6.96
N CYS A 30 -18.93 -32.70 -6.08
CA CYS A 30 -19.51 -32.76 -4.73
C CYS A 30 -21.02 -32.46 -4.73
N VAL A 31 -21.52 -31.68 -5.68
CA VAL A 31 -22.94 -31.32 -5.80
C VAL A 31 -23.76 -32.51 -6.29
N ASP A 32 -23.22 -33.31 -7.21
CA ASP A 32 -23.90 -34.49 -7.75
C ASP A 32 -23.98 -35.66 -6.76
N CYS A 33 -23.01 -35.80 -5.83
CA CYS A 33 -23.08 -36.83 -4.79
C CYS A 33 -24.12 -36.54 -3.69
N LEU A 34 -24.48 -35.27 -3.46
CA LEU A 34 -25.50 -34.89 -2.47
C LEU A 34 -26.93 -35.10 -2.96
N SER A 35 -27.16 -35.26 -4.27
CA SER A 35 -28.46 -35.52 -4.88
C SER A 35 -28.93 -37.00 -4.71
N LEU A 36 -28.02 -37.91 -4.43
CA LEU A 36 -28.29 -39.35 -4.32
C LEU A 36 -28.67 -39.85 -2.90
N VAL A 37 -28.60 -39.03 -1.88
CA VAL A 37 -28.81 -39.44 -0.46
C VAL A 37 -30.01 -38.75 0.18
N GLY A 38 -31.10 -38.48 -0.56
CA GLY A 38 -32.42 -38.20 0.03
C GLY A 38 -32.55 -37.11 1.08
N LEU A 39 -31.59 -36.21 1.28
CA LEU A 39 -31.58 -35.12 2.25
C LEU A 39 -32.15 -33.80 1.70
N ARG A 40 -33.38 -33.86 1.12
CA ARG A 40 -34.09 -32.67 0.60
C ARG A 40 -34.60 -31.68 1.63
N ARG A 41 -34.25 -31.79 2.91
CA ARG A 41 -34.74 -30.88 3.96
C ARG A 41 -33.67 -30.04 4.69
N LEU A 42 -32.41 -30.08 4.26
CA LEU A 42 -31.37 -29.21 4.82
C LEU A 42 -30.70 -28.28 3.81
N ALA A 43 -31.25 -28.16 2.60
CA ALA A 43 -30.69 -27.34 1.51
C ALA A 43 -31.23 -25.90 1.50
N SER A 44 -31.72 -25.37 2.63
CA SER A 44 -31.89 -23.91 2.80
C SER A 44 -30.79 -23.31 3.73
N CYS A 45 -29.74 -24.06 3.97
CA CYS A 45 -28.53 -23.44 4.49
C CYS A 45 -27.89 -22.70 3.30
N SER A 46 -28.09 -21.40 3.24
CA SER A 46 -27.36 -20.49 2.37
C SER A 46 -25.92 -20.95 2.36
N ILE A 47 -25.35 -21.22 1.18
CA ILE A 47 -23.92 -21.24 0.97
C ILE A 47 -23.51 -19.77 1.15
N SER A 48 -23.49 -19.29 2.40
CA SER A 48 -22.73 -18.12 2.74
C SER A 48 -21.32 -18.46 2.32
N HIS A 49 -20.82 -17.77 1.32
CA HIS A 49 -19.40 -17.74 1.02
C HIS A 49 -18.73 -17.44 2.34
N PHE A 50 -18.03 -18.42 2.90
CA PHE A 50 -17.12 -18.21 4.01
C PHE A 50 -15.98 -17.36 3.43
N PHE A 51 -16.21 -16.06 3.29
CA PHE A 51 -15.11 -15.12 3.17
C PHE A 51 -14.40 -15.19 4.53
N MET A 52 -13.19 -15.75 4.54
CA MET A 52 -12.33 -15.60 5.71
C MET A 52 -12.14 -14.09 5.88
N SER A 53 -12.66 -13.55 6.98
CA SER A 53 -12.39 -12.17 7.36
C SER A 53 -10.88 -11.99 7.51
N TYR A 54 -10.31 -11.01 6.80
CA TYR A 54 -8.90 -10.61 6.95
C TYR A 54 -8.70 -9.68 8.15
N LEU A 55 -9.69 -9.62 9.05
CA LEU A 55 -9.60 -8.83 10.26
C LEU A 55 -8.67 -9.47 11.27
N ILE A 56 -7.82 -8.66 11.86
CA ILE A 56 -7.02 -9.04 13.02
C ILE A 56 -7.95 -9.05 14.22
N PRO A 57 -8.15 -10.19 14.91
CA PRO A 57 -9.01 -10.27 16.07
C PRO A 57 -8.41 -9.46 17.21
N LEU A 58 -9.15 -8.48 17.71
CA LEU A 58 -8.75 -7.65 18.84
C LEU A 58 -9.63 -7.94 20.06
N HIS A 59 -9.00 -8.36 21.15
CA HIS A 59 -9.70 -8.61 22.40
C HIS A 59 -9.69 -7.32 23.25
N ASN A 60 -10.89 -6.84 23.64
CA ASN A 60 -11.05 -5.67 24.51
C ASN A 60 -10.55 -4.34 23.90
N TYR A 61 -10.55 -4.20 22.58
CA TYR A 61 -10.26 -2.90 21.97
C TYR A 61 -11.28 -1.86 22.41
N ARG A 62 -10.78 -0.69 22.79
CA ARG A 62 -11.60 0.50 23.07
C ARG A 62 -10.88 1.71 22.47
N PRO A 63 -11.54 2.46 21.57
CA PRO A 63 -10.95 3.65 21.02
C PRO A 63 -10.67 4.68 22.13
N LEU A 64 -9.44 5.22 22.12
CA LEU A 64 -9.03 6.23 23.11
C LEU A 64 -9.71 7.59 22.88
N LEU A 65 -10.17 7.84 21.66
CA LEU A 65 -10.90 9.04 21.27
C LEU A 65 -12.27 8.65 20.73
N ASP A 66 -13.29 9.41 21.12
CA ASP A 66 -14.62 9.32 20.52
C ASP A 66 -14.61 9.82 19.06
N MET A 67 -15.74 9.71 18.38
CA MET A 67 -15.88 10.10 16.97
C MET A 67 -15.57 11.59 16.75
N ASN A 68 -16.07 12.48 17.60
CA ASN A 68 -15.83 13.92 17.43
C ASN A 68 -14.36 14.30 17.62
N ALA A 69 -13.71 13.74 18.63
CA ALA A 69 -12.27 13.94 18.86
C ALA A 69 -11.44 13.30 17.74
N THR A 70 -11.88 12.16 17.19
CA THR A 70 -11.24 11.51 16.04
C THR A 70 -11.28 12.40 14.79
N GLU A 71 -12.44 12.96 14.44
CA GLU A 71 -12.59 13.89 13.31
C GLU A 71 -11.74 15.16 13.48
N GLN A 72 -11.68 15.72 14.70
CA GLN A 72 -10.80 16.83 15.01
C GLN A 72 -9.31 16.44 14.86
N GLY A 73 -8.95 15.24 15.31
CA GLY A 73 -7.60 14.70 15.16
C GLY A 73 -7.20 14.53 13.70
N ILE A 74 -8.09 13.96 12.86
CA ILE A 74 -7.87 13.81 11.42
C ILE A 74 -7.58 15.17 10.77
N LYS A 75 -8.39 16.19 11.08
CA LYS A 75 -8.18 17.54 10.57
C LYS A 75 -6.81 18.09 10.97
N VAL A 76 -6.48 18.05 12.26
CA VAL A 76 -5.21 18.56 12.79
C VAL A 76 -4.01 17.85 12.14
N ILE A 77 -4.05 16.53 12.02
CA ILE A 77 -2.99 15.75 11.40
C ILE A 77 -2.81 16.14 9.92
N LYS A 78 -3.93 16.16 9.16
CA LYS A 78 -3.86 16.42 7.73
C LYS A 78 -3.31 17.83 7.42
N GLU A 79 -3.74 18.83 8.14
CA GLU A 79 -3.27 20.21 7.95
C GLU A 79 -1.79 20.37 8.37
N PHE A 80 -1.45 19.96 9.58
CA PHE A 80 -0.12 20.17 10.13
C PHE A 80 0.96 19.32 9.42
N PHE A 81 0.66 18.06 9.09
CA PHE A 81 1.62 17.22 8.38
C PHE A 81 1.90 17.72 6.96
N ALA A 82 0.85 18.15 6.21
CA ALA A 82 1.03 18.73 4.89
C ALA A 82 1.96 19.95 4.88
N ASP A 83 1.79 20.84 5.85
CA ASP A 83 2.65 22.04 6.00
C ASP A 83 4.10 21.65 6.33
N ASN A 84 4.30 20.69 7.25
CA ASN A 84 5.64 20.22 7.62
C ASN A 84 6.33 19.50 6.46
N LEU A 85 5.61 18.62 5.74
CA LEU A 85 6.12 17.90 4.59
C LEU A 85 6.53 18.86 3.48
N SER A 86 5.64 19.80 3.14
CA SER A 86 5.90 20.79 2.08
C SER A 86 7.10 21.67 2.39
N THR A 87 7.24 22.09 3.64
CA THR A 87 8.39 22.89 4.08
C THR A 87 9.68 22.08 4.07
N ALA A 88 9.67 20.85 4.61
CA ALA A 88 10.85 20.00 4.71
C ALA A 88 11.42 19.63 3.33
N LEU A 89 10.57 19.37 2.36
CA LEU A 89 10.97 18.94 1.02
C LEU A 89 10.91 20.06 -0.05
N ARG A 90 10.53 21.29 0.34
CA ARG A 90 10.35 22.45 -0.57
C ARG A 90 9.32 22.16 -1.68
N LEU A 91 8.15 21.69 -1.27
CA LEU A 91 7.07 21.34 -2.18
C LEU A 91 6.01 22.44 -2.24
N ARG A 92 5.43 22.66 -3.42
CA ARG A 92 4.20 23.45 -3.54
C ARG A 92 3.01 22.53 -3.78
N ARG A 93 1.87 22.83 -3.19
CA ARG A 93 0.64 22.10 -3.45
C ARG A 93 0.13 22.38 -4.86
N VAL A 94 -0.29 21.33 -5.58
CA VAL A 94 -0.92 21.43 -6.90
C VAL A 94 -2.22 20.64 -6.93
N THR A 95 -3.11 20.98 -7.86
CA THR A 95 -4.33 20.21 -8.11
C THR A 95 -3.99 19.01 -8.99
N ALA A 96 -4.48 17.83 -8.63
CA ALA A 96 -4.27 16.60 -9.37
C ALA A 96 -5.58 16.03 -9.94
N PRO A 97 -5.52 15.24 -11.01
CA PRO A 97 -6.68 14.54 -11.56
C PRO A 97 -7.09 13.36 -10.67
N LEU A 98 -8.40 13.12 -10.56
CA LEU A 98 -8.94 11.88 -10.02
C LEU A 98 -8.90 10.73 -11.05
N PHE A 99 -8.90 11.05 -12.33
CA PHE A 99 -8.88 10.09 -13.43
C PHE A 99 -8.06 10.63 -14.61
N VAL A 100 -7.53 9.70 -15.40
CA VAL A 100 -6.71 9.98 -16.59
C VAL A 100 -7.24 9.20 -17.79
N LEU A 101 -6.91 9.62 -19.00
CA LEU A 101 -7.25 8.86 -20.21
C LEU A 101 -6.51 7.52 -20.22
N ARG A 102 -7.23 6.45 -20.53
CA ARG A 102 -6.67 5.11 -20.70
C ARG A 102 -5.69 5.06 -21.88
N GLY A 103 -4.63 4.25 -21.74
CA GLY A 103 -3.68 3.99 -22.82
C GLY A 103 -2.55 5.01 -22.96
N LEU A 104 -2.46 5.99 -22.07
CA LEU A 104 -1.34 6.96 -22.06
C LEU A 104 -0.13 6.47 -21.22
N GLY A 105 -0.26 5.37 -20.49
CA GLY A 105 0.78 4.88 -19.58
C GLY A 105 1.00 5.80 -18.36
N ILE A 106 0.00 6.63 -18.03
CA ILE A 106 0.07 7.55 -16.86
C ILE A 106 -0.43 6.87 -15.60
N ASN A 107 -1.54 6.09 -15.69
CA ASN A 107 -2.03 5.35 -14.55
C ASN A 107 -1.05 4.24 -14.13
N ASP A 108 -1.10 3.85 -12.87
CA ASP A 108 -0.29 2.77 -12.33
C ASP A 108 -1.05 1.44 -12.46
N ASP A 109 -0.35 0.39 -12.84
CA ASP A 109 -0.90 -0.96 -12.90
C ASP A 109 -0.70 -1.73 -11.58
N LEU A 110 -0.13 -1.10 -10.57
CA LEU A 110 0.25 -1.73 -9.29
C LEU A 110 1.07 -3.00 -9.51
N SER A 111 0.57 -4.18 -9.11
CA SER A 111 1.22 -5.46 -9.41
C SER A 111 1.00 -5.91 -10.87
N GLY A 112 0.09 -5.27 -11.61
CA GLY A 112 -0.29 -5.60 -12.98
C GLY A 112 -1.48 -6.55 -13.10
N LYS A 113 -2.15 -6.86 -11.99
CA LYS A 113 -3.33 -7.73 -11.93
C LYS A 113 -4.61 -6.96 -11.62
N GLU A 114 -4.48 -5.82 -10.96
CA GLU A 114 -5.58 -4.99 -10.46
C GLU A 114 -6.30 -4.29 -11.62
N ARG A 115 -7.62 -4.27 -11.55
CA ARG A 115 -8.48 -3.63 -12.53
C ARG A 115 -8.71 -2.17 -12.17
N ALA A 116 -8.34 -1.25 -13.07
CA ALA A 116 -8.70 0.14 -12.91
C ALA A 116 -10.21 0.36 -13.12
N VAL A 117 -10.84 1.09 -12.20
CA VAL A 117 -12.19 1.59 -12.39
C VAL A 117 -12.21 2.53 -13.57
N ASN A 118 -13.04 2.27 -14.57
CA ASN A 118 -13.02 3.04 -15.81
C ASN A 118 -14.43 3.32 -16.35
N PHE A 119 -14.56 4.42 -17.11
CA PHE A 119 -15.83 4.89 -17.68
C PHE A 119 -15.61 5.55 -19.03
N PRO A 120 -16.62 5.54 -19.95
CA PRO A 120 -16.55 6.24 -21.21
C PRO A 120 -16.82 7.74 -21.02
N ILE A 121 -16.23 8.58 -21.90
CA ILE A 121 -16.47 10.02 -21.94
C ILE A 121 -17.20 10.35 -23.25
N LYS A 122 -18.46 10.73 -23.15
CA LYS A 122 -19.34 11.00 -24.30
C LYS A 122 -18.74 12.03 -25.29
N ASP A 123 -18.27 13.15 -24.78
CA ASP A 123 -17.74 14.26 -25.63
C ASP A 123 -16.37 13.96 -26.25
N LEU A 124 -15.76 12.82 -25.90
CA LEU A 124 -14.52 12.31 -26.49
C LEU A 124 -14.76 11.05 -27.34
N GLY A 125 -15.98 10.85 -27.86
CA GLY A 125 -16.31 9.71 -28.70
C GLY A 125 -16.20 8.37 -27.95
N ASP A 126 -16.63 8.34 -26.70
CA ASP A 126 -16.56 7.20 -25.78
C ASP A 126 -15.15 6.72 -25.44
N ALA A 127 -14.13 7.58 -25.64
CA ALA A 127 -12.81 7.32 -25.09
C ALA A 127 -12.89 7.06 -23.58
N ARG A 128 -12.12 6.08 -23.09
CA ARG A 128 -12.21 5.66 -21.70
C ARG A 128 -11.25 6.43 -20.81
N ALA A 129 -11.75 6.89 -19.67
CA ALA A 129 -10.95 7.36 -18.56
C ALA A 129 -10.85 6.28 -17.48
N GLU A 130 -9.79 6.31 -16.70
CA GLU A 130 -9.53 5.42 -15.56
C GLU A 130 -9.31 6.24 -14.31
N VAL A 131 -9.97 5.87 -13.22
CA VAL A 131 -9.64 6.41 -11.89
C VAL A 131 -8.21 5.99 -11.55
N VAL A 132 -7.41 6.91 -11.05
CA VAL A 132 -6.01 6.65 -10.77
C VAL A 132 -5.83 5.62 -9.66
N HIS A 133 -4.78 4.80 -9.79
CA HIS A 133 -4.27 3.95 -8.72
C HIS A 133 -3.10 4.63 -7.98
N SER A 134 -2.36 5.48 -8.69
CA SER A 134 -1.25 6.28 -8.21
C SER A 134 -1.02 7.47 -9.17
N LEU A 135 -0.40 8.52 -8.67
CA LEU A 135 -0.02 9.70 -9.47
C LEU A 135 1.49 9.79 -9.75
N ALA A 136 2.27 8.74 -9.50
CA ALA A 136 3.72 8.77 -9.64
C ALA A 136 4.18 9.29 -11.02
N LYS A 137 3.61 8.75 -12.09
CA LYS A 137 3.94 9.15 -13.47
C LYS A 137 3.36 10.51 -13.84
N TRP A 138 2.13 10.82 -13.39
CA TRP A 138 1.51 12.12 -13.59
C TRP A 138 2.31 13.26 -12.95
N LYS A 139 2.75 13.09 -11.70
CA LYS A 139 3.55 14.12 -10.99
C LYS A 139 4.82 14.47 -11.77
N ARG A 140 5.50 13.44 -12.31
CA ARG A 140 6.73 13.68 -13.07
C ARG A 140 6.49 14.44 -14.37
N LEU A 141 5.37 14.20 -15.09
CA LEU A 141 4.93 15.00 -16.22
C LEU A 141 4.66 16.45 -15.79
N THR A 142 3.98 16.63 -14.67
CA THR A 142 3.64 17.96 -14.13
C THR A 142 4.89 18.75 -13.71
N LEU A 143 5.92 18.09 -13.17
CA LEU A 143 7.22 18.74 -12.89
C LEU A 143 7.83 19.34 -14.16
N ALA A 144 7.78 18.61 -15.28
CA ALA A 144 8.27 19.09 -16.57
C ALA A 144 7.39 20.24 -17.12
N GLU A 145 6.06 20.11 -17.07
CA GLU A 145 5.13 21.11 -17.56
C GLU A 145 5.21 22.45 -16.80
N TYR A 146 5.53 22.37 -15.50
CA TYR A 146 5.66 23.54 -14.63
C TYR A 146 7.10 24.07 -14.53
N ASP A 147 8.04 23.52 -15.29
CA ASP A 147 9.46 23.86 -15.27
C ASP A 147 10.04 23.93 -13.83
N VAL A 148 9.74 22.92 -13.03
CA VAL A 148 10.17 22.89 -11.62
C VAL A 148 11.67 22.65 -11.56
N GLN A 149 12.37 23.54 -10.85
CA GLN A 149 13.83 23.53 -10.76
C GLN A 149 14.36 22.48 -9.76
N PRO A 150 15.60 21.95 -9.93
CA PRO A 150 16.20 21.03 -8.98
C PRO A 150 16.18 21.53 -7.54
N GLY A 151 15.84 20.64 -6.60
CA GLY A 151 15.69 20.96 -5.18
C GLY A 151 14.31 21.44 -4.76
N TYR A 152 13.38 21.63 -5.73
CA TYR A 152 11.98 21.98 -5.51
C TYR A 152 11.06 20.89 -6.05
N GLY A 153 9.82 20.88 -5.59
CA GLY A 153 8.86 19.85 -6.01
C GLY A 153 7.41 20.28 -5.86
N ILE A 154 6.55 19.30 -6.03
CA ILE A 154 5.09 19.42 -5.89
C ILE A 154 4.57 18.36 -4.93
N TYR A 155 3.43 18.62 -4.29
CA TYR A 155 2.61 17.60 -3.67
C TYR A 155 1.13 17.83 -3.96
N THR A 156 0.35 16.81 -3.80
CA THR A 156 -1.10 16.86 -3.97
C THR A 156 -1.80 15.93 -3.00
N ASP A 157 -3.09 16.18 -2.76
CA ASP A 157 -3.97 15.22 -2.11
C ASP A 157 -4.49 14.27 -3.20
N MET A 158 -3.88 13.08 -3.28
CA MET A 158 -4.31 12.04 -4.20
C MET A 158 -5.50 11.28 -3.60
N ASN A 159 -6.49 11.00 -4.43
CA ASN A 159 -7.59 10.10 -4.14
C ASN A 159 -7.62 9.01 -5.20
N ALA A 160 -7.61 7.75 -4.79
CA ALA A 160 -7.59 6.60 -5.68
C ALA A 160 -8.66 5.58 -5.30
N ILE A 161 -9.07 4.75 -6.26
CA ILE A 161 -9.98 3.62 -6.03
C ILE A 161 -9.28 2.35 -6.51
N ARG A 162 -9.10 1.40 -5.60
CA ARG A 162 -8.52 0.08 -5.86
C ARG A 162 -9.61 -0.97 -5.69
N ALA A 163 -10.29 -1.29 -6.79
CA ALA A 163 -11.49 -2.14 -6.77
C ALA A 163 -11.21 -3.61 -6.39
N ASP A 164 -9.97 -4.07 -6.58
CA ASP A 164 -9.53 -5.44 -6.30
C ASP A 164 -8.74 -5.56 -4.98
N GLU A 165 -8.77 -4.53 -4.12
CA GLU A 165 -8.09 -4.54 -2.83
C GLU A 165 -8.71 -5.56 -1.88
N GLU A 166 -7.89 -6.33 -1.18
CA GLU A 166 -8.33 -7.20 -0.08
C GLU A 166 -8.58 -6.37 1.17
N LEU A 167 -9.86 -6.23 1.53
CA LEU A 167 -10.28 -5.37 2.64
C LEU A 167 -9.89 -5.96 4.00
N GLY A 168 -9.44 -5.11 4.91
CA GLY A 168 -9.06 -5.51 6.26
C GLY A 168 -8.79 -4.30 7.15
N ASN A 169 -8.14 -4.51 8.28
CA ASN A 169 -7.87 -3.42 9.24
C ASN A 169 -7.16 -2.22 8.63
N ILE A 170 -6.29 -2.44 7.65
CA ILE A 170 -5.39 -1.42 7.09
C ILE A 170 -5.58 -1.17 5.59
N HIS A 171 -6.51 -1.88 4.94
CA HIS A 171 -6.79 -1.79 3.52
C HIS A 171 -8.26 -1.43 3.26
N SER A 172 -8.48 -0.50 2.33
CA SER A 172 -9.77 -0.01 1.88
C SER A 172 -9.80 0.11 0.36
N LEU A 173 -10.98 0.10 -0.24
CA LEU A 173 -11.17 0.43 -1.65
C LEU A 173 -10.71 1.84 -1.98
N TYR A 174 -10.86 2.76 -1.04
CA TYR A 174 -10.46 4.16 -1.16
C TYR A 174 -9.08 4.38 -0.55
N VAL A 175 -8.19 5.00 -1.31
CA VAL A 175 -6.82 5.33 -0.90
C VAL A 175 -6.59 6.82 -1.04
N ASP A 176 -6.16 7.46 0.04
CA ASP A 176 -5.76 8.86 0.08
C ASP A 176 -4.29 9.00 0.47
N GLN A 177 -3.56 9.85 -0.26
CA GLN A 177 -2.13 10.07 -0.01
C GLN A 177 -1.77 11.55 -0.14
N TRP A 178 -0.80 12.02 0.67
CA TRP A 178 0.06 13.11 0.25
C TRP A 178 1.02 12.54 -0.77
N ASP A 179 0.74 12.78 -2.01
CA ASP A 179 1.52 12.25 -3.13
C ASP A 179 2.46 13.33 -3.62
N TRP A 180 3.76 13.13 -3.47
CA TRP A 180 4.78 14.16 -3.67
C TRP A 180 5.84 13.73 -4.67
N GLU A 181 6.49 14.74 -5.32
CA GLU A 181 7.56 14.52 -6.29
C GLU A 181 8.48 15.75 -6.28
N ARG A 182 9.81 15.54 -6.22
CA ARG A 182 10.82 16.59 -6.18
C ARG A 182 11.86 16.37 -7.27
N VAL A 183 12.22 17.44 -8.01
CA VAL A 183 13.28 17.40 -9.01
C VAL A 183 14.63 17.28 -8.31
N ILE A 184 15.48 16.40 -8.83
CA ILE A 184 16.82 16.13 -8.33
C ILE A 184 17.87 16.31 -9.46
N ARG A 185 19.13 16.39 -9.05
CA ARG A 185 20.28 16.40 -9.96
C ARG A 185 20.79 14.99 -10.23
N PRO A 186 21.59 14.76 -11.29
CA PRO A 186 22.19 13.45 -11.53
C PRO A 186 23.02 12.92 -10.36
N GLU A 187 23.75 13.78 -9.66
CA GLU A 187 24.57 13.43 -8.49
C GLU A 187 23.74 13.01 -7.26
N ASP A 188 22.47 13.38 -7.22
CA ASP A 188 21.54 13.03 -6.14
C ASP A 188 20.97 11.59 -6.28
N ARG A 189 21.29 10.86 -7.37
CA ARG A 189 20.81 9.49 -7.59
C ARG A 189 21.58 8.47 -6.78
N THR A 190 21.50 8.57 -5.46
CA THR A 190 22.20 7.71 -4.48
C THR A 190 21.28 7.28 -3.35
N VAL A 191 21.60 6.17 -2.69
CA VAL A 191 20.89 5.69 -1.50
C VAL A 191 21.04 6.69 -0.37
N GLU A 192 22.21 7.30 -0.22
CA GLU A 192 22.50 8.29 0.82
C GLU A 192 21.56 9.51 0.70
N PHE A 193 21.34 10.02 -0.52
CA PHE A 193 20.36 11.09 -0.76
C PHE A 193 18.93 10.64 -0.44
N LEU A 194 18.55 9.42 -0.82
CA LEU A 194 17.24 8.87 -0.47
C LEU A 194 17.06 8.79 1.04
N GLU A 195 18.06 8.34 1.77
CA GLU A 195 18.04 8.29 3.25
C GLU A 195 17.86 9.68 3.87
N GLU A 196 18.51 10.73 3.33
CA GLU A 196 18.33 12.13 3.80
C GLU A 196 16.88 12.60 3.61
N VAL A 197 16.27 12.26 2.46
CA VAL A 197 14.86 12.55 2.18
C VAL A 197 13.96 11.84 3.17
N VAL A 198 14.20 10.54 3.42
CA VAL A 198 13.44 9.73 4.38
C VAL A 198 13.55 10.31 5.80
N ARG A 199 14.76 10.68 6.25
CA ARG A 199 14.96 11.33 7.57
C ARG A 199 14.18 12.65 7.67
N SER A 200 14.13 13.43 6.59
CA SER A 200 13.38 14.69 6.56
C SER A 200 11.87 14.48 6.71
N ILE A 201 11.33 13.45 6.04
CA ILE A 201 9.93 13.04 6.17
C ILE A 201 9.65 12.49 7.56
N TYR A 202 10.52 11.64 8.08
CA TYR A 202 10.40 11.05 9.40
C TYR A 202 10.39 12.13 10.51
N ALA A 203 11.23 13.14 10.40
CA ALA A 203 11.22 14.29 11.30
C ALA A 203 9.90 15.09 11.22
N ALA A 204 9.28 15.20 10.05
CA ALA A 204 7.95 15.79 9.92
C ALA A 204 6.87 14.91 10.58
N MET A 205 6.99 13.59 10.49
CA MET A 205 6.12 12.64 11.20
C MET A 205 6.24 12.79 12.71
N GLN A 206 7.45 12.84 13.25
CA GLN A 206 7.67 13.02 14.70
C GLN A 206 7.10 14.34 15.24
N ARG A 207 7.28 15.44 14.50
CA ARG A 207 6.69 16.74 14.90
C ARG A 207 5.16 16.67 14.91
N THR A 208 4.56 15.94 13.98
CA THR A 208 3.11 15.78 13.90
C THR A 208 2.60 14.91 15.06
N GLU A 209 3.28 13.81 15.35
CA GLU A 209 2.96 12.96 16.50
C GLU A 209 3.00 13.75 17.81
N TYR A 210 4.05 14.55 18.00
CA TYR A 210 4.17 15.41 19.18
C TYR A 210 2.97 16.34 19.33
N LEU A 211 2.58 17.06 18.26
CA LEU A 211 1.41 17.95 18.29
C LEU A 211 0.13 17.18 18.60
N VAL A 212 -0.05 15.99 18.02
CA VAL A 212 -1.24 15.16 18.26
C VAL A 212 -1.34 14.75 19.73
N CYS A 213 -0.25 14.28 20.33
CA CYS A 213 -0.21 13.91 21.76
C CYS A 213 -0.42 15.10 22.69
N GLU A 214 0.07 16.29 22.35
CA GLU A 214 -0.23 17.52 23.08
C GLU A 214 -1.71 17.92 23.03
N ARG A 215 -2.35 17.72 21.87
CA ARG A 215 -3.77 18.02 21.68
C ARG A 215 -4.70 16.99 22.32
N PHE A 216 -4.28 15.72 22.33
CA PHE A 216 -5.04 14.57 22.82
C PHE A 216 -4.20 13.79 23.83
N PRO A 217 -4.17 14.21 25.11
CA PRO A 217 -3.29 13.61 26.14
C PRO A 217 -3.57 12.14 26.46
N GLN A 218 -4.66 11.57 25.93
CA GLN A 218 -4.96 10.13 25.99
C GLN A 218 -4.04 9.29 25.10
N LEU A 219 -3.48 9.92 24.05
CA LEU A 219 -2.59 9.29 23.10
C LEU A 219 -1.15 9.34 23.60
N GLN A 220 -0.35 8.33 23.26
CA GLN A 220 1.06 8.25 23.63
C GLN A 220 1.92 8.21 22.37
N PRO A 221 3.09 8.90 22.37
CA PRO A 221 4.04 8.80 21.26
C PRO A 221 4.50 7.36 21.04
N GLN A 222 4.59 6.95 19.77
CA GLN A 222 4.98 5.60 19.37
C GLN A 222 6.23 5.58 18.50
N LEU A 223 6.56 6.69 17.82
CA LEU A 223 7.71 6.78 16.93
C LEU A 223 9.02 6.82 17.74
N PRO A 224 10.02 5.95 17.44
CA PRO A 224 11.34 6.05 18.03
C PRO A 224 12.07 7.33 17.59
N ALA A 225 13.11 7.71 18.32
CA ALA A 225 13.90 8.90 18.03
C ALA A 225 14.56 8.87 16.64
N GLU A 226 14.95 7.68 16.19
CA GLU A 226 15.62 7.47 14.90
C GLU A 226 14.94 6.36 14.10
N ILE A 227 14.95 6.50 12.77
CA ILE A 227 14.55 5.45 11.84
C ILE A 227 15.75 4.58 11.46
N THR A 228 15.56 3.28 11.40
CA THR A 228 16.60 2.32 10.98
C THR A 228 16.50 2.08 9.47
N PHE A 229 17.64 2.05 8.78
CA PHE A 229 17.71 1.70 7.36
C PHE A 229 18.27 0.29 7.20
N ILE A 230 17.65 -0.52 6.35
CA ILE A 230 18.11 -1.86 6.03
C ILE A 230 17.77 -2.19 4.58
N HIS A 231 18.68 -2.84 3.87
CA HIS A 231 18.38 -3.34 2.53
C HIS A 231 17.60 -4.66 2.61
N ALA A 232 16.65 -4.86 1.69
CA ALA A 232 15.80 -6.06 1.64
C ALA A 232 16.60 -7.36 1.59
N GLU A 233 17.75 -7.38 0.88
CA GLU A 233 18.66 -8.54 0.87
C GLU A 233 19.31 -8.79 2.24
N ALA A 234 19.76 -7.74 2.92
CA ALA A 234 20.31 -7.88 4.27
C ALA A 234 19.24 -8.36 5.26
N LEU A 235 18.02 -7.87 5.13
CA LEU A 235 16.87 -8.32 5.92
C LEU A 235 16.54 -9.81 5.65
N ARG A 236 16.61 -10.25 4.39
CA ARG A 236 16.44 -11.65 4.02
C ARG A 236 17.51 -12.53 4.64
N GLN A 237 18.77 -12.09 4.62
CA GLN A 237 19.89 -12.82 5.23
C GLN A 237 19.78 -12.89 6.76
N LEU A 238 19.24 -11.83 7.40
CA LEU A 238 19.02 -11.79 8.84
C LEU A 238 17.95 -12.78 9.29
N TYR A 239 16.87 -12.93 8.48
CA TYR A 239 15.76 -13.84 8.78
C TYR A 239 15.49 -14.78 7.58
N PRO A 240 16.36 -15.73 7.29
CA PRO A 240 16.32 -16.51 6.04
C PRO A 240 15.12 -17.47 5.93
N THR A 241 14.47 -17.81 7.04
CA THR A 241 13.34 -18.74 7.08
C THR A 241 11.97 -18.05 7.13
N LEU A 242 11.95 -16.74 7.31
CA LEU A 242 10.71 -15.97 7.40
C LEU A 242 10.28 -15.49 6.00
N THR A 243 8.97 -15.36 5.80
CA THR A 243 8.40 -14.67 4.64
C THR A 243 8.71 -13.17 4.68
N ALA A 244 8.52 -12.44 3.57
CA ALA A 244 8.77 -11.00 3.52
C ALA A 244 8.00 -10.24 4.62
N LYS A 245 6.71 -10.53 4.79
CA LYS A 245 5.88 -9.86 5.83
C LYS A 245 6.27 -10.26 7.26
N GLU A 246 6.67 -11.49 7.51
CA GLU A 246 7.22 -11.90 8.81
C GLU A 246 8.57 -11.23 9.11
N ARG A 247 9.41 -11.00 8.09
CA ARG A 247 10.66 -10.22 8.20
C ARG A 247 10.38 -8.76 8.59
N GLU A 248 9.38 -8.15 7.95
CA GLU A 248 8.92 -6.80 8.30
C GLU A 248 8.47 -6.75 9.76
N ASP A 249 7.59 -7.67 10.18
CA ASP A 249 7.10 -7.74 11.56
C ASP A 249 8.25 -7.92 12.57
N ALA A 250 9.22 -8.77 12.27
CA ALA A 250 10.35 -9.04 13.15
C ALA A 250 11.24 -7.80 13.34
N ILE A 251 11.69 -7.19 12.24
CA ILE A 251 12.61 -6.05 12.32
C ILE A 251 11.92 -4.78 12.83
N VAL A 252 10.68 -4.53 12.43
CA VAL A 252 9.94 -3.33 12.87
C VAL A 252 9.52 -3.44 14.32
N ARG A 253 9.21 -4.65 14.83
CA ARG A 253 8.99 -4.89 16.27
C ARG A 253 10.23 -4.56 17.10
N GLU A 254 11.42 -4.89 16.60
CA GLU A 254 12.69 -4.63 17.29
C GLU A 254 13.08 -3.14 17.26
N LYS A 255 12.94 -2.51 16.09
CA LYS A 255 13.47 -1.16 15.83
C LYS A 255 12.42 -0.03 15.98
N GLY A 256 11.12 -0.36 15.98
CA GLY A 256 10.02 0.60 16.05
C GLY A 256 9.71 1.32 14.74
N ALA A 257 10.71 1.74 13.98
CA ALA A 257 10.59 2.36 12.67
C ALA A 257 11.74 1.94 11.76
N VAL A 258 11.42 1.51 10.54
CA VAL A 258 12.40 0.99 9.57
C VAL A 258 12.08 1.49 8.17
N PHE A 259 13.12 1.84 7.41
CA PHE A 259 13.04 2.02 5.97
C PHE A 259 13.74 0.85 5.28
N ILE A 260 12.97 0.03 4.56
CA ILE A 260 13.49 -1.14 3.83
C ILE A 260 13.81 -0.71 2.41
N ILE A 261 15.10 -0.77 2.04
CA ILE A 261 15.61 -0.33 0.73
C ILE A 261 15.61 -1.50 -0.26
N GLY A 262 15.38 -1.21 -1.55
CA GLY A 262 15.53 -2.19 -2.64
C GLY A 262 14.29 -3.07 -2.84
N ILE A 263 13.11 -2.47 -2.79
CA ILE A 263 11.84 -3.14 -3.02
C ILE A 263 11.55 -3.25 -4.52
N GLY A 264 11.21 -4.45 -5.00
CA GLY A 264 10.86 -4.75 -6.40
C GLY A 264 11.94 -5.47 -7.19
N GLY A 265 13.22 -5.36 -6.77
CA GLY A 265 14.33 -6.12 -7.36
C GLY A 265 14.40 -7.56 -6.84
N GLN A 266 14.94 -8.45 -7.67
CA GLN A 266 15.20 -9.85 -7.25
C GLN A 266 16.26 -9.89 -6.17
N LEU A 267 16.00 -10.65 -5.09
CA LEU A 267 16.93 -10.94 -4.03
C LEU A 267 17.76 -12.20 -4.33
N GLY A 268 18.67 -12.57 -3.45
CA GLY A 268 19.57 -13.71 -3.64
C GLY A 268 18.89 -15.08 -3.73
N ASP A 269 17.59 -15.18 -3.41
CA ASP A 269 16.75 -16.37 -3.61
C ASP A 269 15.96 -16.34 -4.94
N GLY A 270 16.07 -15.25 -5.71
CA GLY A 270 15.39 -15.08 -6.99
C GLY A 270 14.01 -14.43 -6.89
N GLU A 271 13.50 -14.20 -5.67
CA GLU A 271 12.20 -13.55 -5.43
C GLU A 271 12.40 -12.11 -4.97
N PRO A 272 11.51 -11.17 -5.31
CA PRO A 272 11.53 -9.82 -4.74
C PRO A 272 10.99 -9.83 -3.30
N HIS A 273 11.36 -8.81 -2.51
CA HIS A 273 10.76 -8.62 -1.19
C HIS A 273 9.25 -8.30 -1.30
N ASP A 274 8.91 -7.40 -2.22
CA ASP A 274 7.54 -7.09 -2.63
C ASP A 274 7.55 -6.65 -4.10
N LEU A 275 6.38 -6.67 -4.77
CA LEU A 275 6.25 -6.31 -6.18
C LEU A 275 6.24 -4.79 -6.37
N ARG A 276 6.81 -4.34 -7.50
CA ARG A 276 6.76 -2.95 -7.96
C ARG A 276 6.52 -2.88 -9.46
N ALA A 277 5.74 -1.90 -9.90
CA ALA A 277 5.65 -1.60 -11.32
C ALA A 277 7.02 -1.12 -11.84
N PRO A 278 7.40 -1.50 -13.09
CA PRO A 278 8.76 -1.27 -13.59
C PRO A 278 9.02 0.17 -14.07
N ASP A 279 8.05 1.06 -13.99
CA ASP A 279 8.05 2.30 -14.77
C ASP A 279 8.00 3.60 -13.95
N TYR A 280 8.24 3.52 -12.63
CA TYR A 280 8.41 4.74 -11.82
C TYR A 280 9.54 4.65 -10.79
N ASP A 281 9.61 3.68 -9.88
CA ASP A 281 10.71 3.56 -8.92
C ASP A 281 11.89 2.79 -9.51
N ASP A 282 13.12 3.27 -9.24
CA ASP A 282 14.34 2.58 -9.64
C ASP A 282 14.74 1.54 -8.60
N TYR A 283 14.36 0.29 -8.85
CA TYR A 283 14.74 -0.85 -8.02
C TYR A 283 15.92 -1.66 -8.58
N SER A 284 16.52 -1.20 -9.66
CA SER A 284 17.53 -1.98 -10.42
C SER A 284 18.92 -1.35 -10.51
N THR A 285 19.04 -0.05 -10.23
CA THR A 285 20.35 0.62 -10.21
C THR A 285 21.10 0.21 -8.94
N LEU A 286 22.40 -0.17 -9.13
CA LEU A 286 23.26 -0.56 -8.02
C LEU A 286 23.66 0.66 -7.19
N SER A 287 23.54 0.53 -5.88
CA SER A 287 24.09 1.48 -4.91
C SER A 287 25.62 1.38 -4.82
N THR A 288 26.23 2.28 -4.07
CA THR A 288 27.67 2.26 -3.72
C THR A 288 28.07 0.97 -2.98
N LEU A 289 27.12 0.29 -2.34
CA LEU A 289 27.34 -1.00 -1.67
C LEU A 289 27.18 -2.21 -2.60
N GLY A 290 26.91 -2.00 -3.90
CA GLY A 290 26.70 -3.06 -4.88
C GLY A 290 25.36 -3.78 -4.74
N LEU A 291 24.43 -3.24 -3.97
CA LEU A 291 23.05 -3.75 -3.82
C LEU A 291 22.10 -2.94 -4.71
N PRO A 292 21.13 -3.59 -5.39
CA PRO A 292 20.21 -2.91 -6.30
C PRO A 292 19.09 -2.17 -5.56
N GLY A 293 18.65 -1.04 -6.10
CA GLY A 293 17.47 -0.31 -5.67
C GLY A 293 17.79 1.02 -5.00
N LEU A 294 17.10 2.05 -5.49
CA LEU A 294 17.10 3.42 -5.00
C LEU A 294 15.69 3.81 -4.50
N ASN A 295 14.95 2.85 -3.97
CA ASN A 295 13.59 2.98 -3.47
C ASN A 295 13.41 2.19 -2.18
N GLY A 296 12.29 2.35 -1.53
CA GLY A 296 11.96 1.58 -0.33
C GLY A 296 10.65 1.97 0.31
N ASP A 297 10.33 1.25 1.38
CA ASP A 297 9.11 1.42 2.17
C ASP A 297 9.42 1.82 3.61
N LEU A 298 8.68 2.80 4.13
CA LEU A 298 8.74 3.25 5.52
C LEU A 298 7.67 2.52 6.32
N LEU A 299 8.11 1.70 7.26
CA LEU A 299 7.26 0.92 8.16
C LEU A 299 7.49 1.34 9.61
N VAL A 300 6.40 1.32 10.39
CA VAL A 300 6.41 1.56 11.84
C VAL A 300 5.74 0.40 12.57
N TRP A 301 6.06 0.22 13.85
CA TRP A 301 5.36 -0.77 14.66
C TRP A 301 4.01 -0.22 15.11
N ASN A 302 2.93 -0.86 14.71
CA ASN A 302 1.58 -0.51 15.15
C ASN A 302 1.24 -1.28 16.44
N ASN A 303 1.24 -0.58 17.57
CA ASN A 303 0.98 -1.18 18.88
C ASN A 303 -0.46 -1.70 19.03
N VAL A 304 -1.43 -1.13 18.32
CA VAL A 304 -2.84 -1.57 18.37
C VAL A 304 -3.01 -2.90 17.65
N LEU A 305 -2.41 -3.05 16.49
CA LEU A 305 -2.52 -4.25 15.65
C LEU A 305 -1.43 -5.29 15.95
N GLY A 306 -0.36 -4.92 16.66
CA GLY A 306 0.76 -5.80 16.99
C GLY A 306 1.55 -6.28 15.77
N ARG A 307 1.72 -5.42 14.73
CA ARG A 307 2.41 -5.74 13.49
C ARG A 307 3.09 -4.53 12.86
N ALA A 308 3.93 -4.79 11.86
CA ALA A 308 4.48 -3.75 10.99
C ALA A 308 3.37 -3.06 10.20
N PHE A 309 3.51 -1.75 10.03
CA PHE A 309 2.53 -0.91 9.38
C PHE A 309 3.23 0.05 8.40
N GLU A 310 3.05 -0.18 7.11
CA GLU A 310 3.59 0.67 6.05
C GLU A 310 2.84 2.00 6.00
N LEU A 311 3.57 3.09 6.17
CA LEU A 311 3.05 4.46 6.09
C LEU A 311 3.35 5.12 4.75
N SER A 312 4.44 4.74 4.09
CA SER A 312 4.88 5.39 2.87
C SER A 312 5.74 4.47 2.02
N SER A 313 5.57 4.57 0.71
CA SER A 313 6.48 4.03 -0.30
C SER A 313 7.06 5.19 -1.10
N MET A 314 8.38 5.17 -1.35
CA MET A 314 9.08 6.23 -2.08
C MET A 314 10.37 5.75 -2.72
N GLY A 315 10.85 6.51 -3.73
CA GLY A 315 12.11 6.19 -4.38
C GLY A 315 12.59 7.29 -5.30
N ILE A 316 13.88 7.21 -5.63
CA ILE A 316 14.43 7.88 -6.78
C ILE A 316 13.81 7.22 -8.02
N ARG A 317 13.31 8.04 -8.94
CA ARG A 317 12.59 7.52 -10.09
C ARG A 317 13.54 7.00 -11.15
N VAL A 318 13.07 6.04 -11.95
CA VAL A 318 13.83 5.54 -13.08
C VAL A 318 14.32 6.67 -13.98
N ASP A 319 15.58 6.61 -14.39
CA ASP A 319 16.07 7.32 -15.55
C ASP A 319 15.80 6.50 -16.83
N ARG A 320 16.33 6.93 -17.96
CA ARG A 320 16.18 6.24 -19.24
C ARG A 320 16.71 4.79 -19.16
N GLU A 321 17.90 4.62 -18.61
CA GLU A 321 18.60 3.33 -18.59
C GLU A 321 17.92 2.35 -17.62
N ALA A 322 17.53 2.82 -16.45
CA ALA A 322 16.78 2.03 -15.48
C ALA A 322 15.40 1.63 -16.03
N LEU A 323 14.68 2.55 -16.68
CA LEU A 323 13.40 2.23 -17.32
C LEU A 323 13.56 1.14 -18.38
N GLU A 324 14.52 1.28 -19.29
CA GLU A 324 14.76 0.29 -20.35
C GLU A 324 15.12 -1.09 -19.78
N ARG A 325 15.93 -1.13 -18.72
CA ARG A 325 16.31 -2.35 -18.01
C ARG A 325 15.08 -2.99 -17.35
N GLN A 326 14.33 -2.23 -16.55
CA GLN A 326 13.18 -2.73 -15.80
C GLN A 326 12.02 -3.18 -16.70
N LEU A 327 11.75 -2.48 -17.80
CA LEU A 327 10.76 -2.91 -18.79
C LEU A 327 11.14 -4.25 -19.45
N ARG A 328 12.43 -4.45 -19.75
CA ARG A 328 12.91 -5.71 -20.32
C ARG A 328 12.82 -6.85 -19.32
N GLU A 329 13.29 -6.65 -18.09
CA GLU A 329 13.25 -7.65 -17.02
C GLU A 329 11.81 -8.08 -16.65
N SER A 330 10.86 -7.14 -16.74
CA SER A 330 9.44 -7.41 -16.48
C SER A 330 8.64 -7.89 -17.71
N GLY A 331 9.28 -7.98 -18.92
CA GLY A 331 8.58 -8.35 -20.15
C GLY A 331 7.54 -7.32 -20.62
N LYS A 332 7.68 -6.04 -20.25
CA LYS A 332 6.74 -4.95 -20.54
C LYS A 332 7.31 -3.93 -21.53
N GLU A 333 8.14 -4.36 -22.47
CA GLU A 333 8.81 -3.48 -23.46
C GLU A 333 7.85 -2.78 -24.43
N ASP A 334 6.65 -3.32 -24.62
CA ASP A 334 5.56 -2.71 -25.40
C ASP A 334 5.16 -1.34 -24.86
N ARG A 335 5.33 -1.08 -23.56
CA ARG A 335 5.05 0.22 -22.93
C ARG A 335 5.92 1.37 -23.41
N ARG A 336 7.06 1.09 -24.05
CA ARG A 336 7.98 2.13 -24.59
C ARG A 336 7.27 3.12 -25.53
N SER A 337 6.22 2.67 -26.22
CA SER A 337 5.41 3.48 -27.14
C SER A 337 4.37 4.37 -26.46
N LEU A 338 4.05 4.15 -25.18
CA LEU A 338 3.06 4.91 -24.44
C LEU A 338 3.57 6.34 -24.15
N TYR A 339 2.66 7.29 -24.02
CA TYR A 339 2.98 8.71 -23.91
C TYR A 339 4.00 9.04 -22.80
N PHE A 340 3.78 8.56 -21.59
CA PHE A 340 4.70 8.79 -20.46
C PHE A 340 6.10 8.22 -20.74
N HIS A 341 6.15 6.95 -21.16
CA HIS A 341 7.41 6.23 -21.38
C HIS A 341 8.22 6.86 -22.52
N LYS A 342 7.55 7.24 -23.61
CA LYS A 342 8.17 7.94 -24.74
C LYS A 342 8.81 9.26 -24.30
N ARG A 343 8.07 10.10 -23.52
CA ARG A 343 8.58 11.35 -22.96
C ARG A 343 9.84 11.14 -22.10
N LEU A 344 9.85 10.09 -21.29
CA LEU A 344 10.99 9.76 -20.43
C LEU A 344 12.19 9.30 -21.26
N LEU A 345 11.98 8.40 -22.21
CA LEU A 345 13.03 7.89 -23.12
C LEU A 345 13.62 8.98 -24.02
N GLU A 346 12.86 9.97 -24.40
CA GLU A 346 13.31 11.16 -25.13
C GLU A 346 14.08 12.17 -24.26
N GLY A 347 14.15 11.95 -22.93
CA GLY A 347 14.83 12.84 -22.00
C GLY A 347 14.09 14.16 -21.73
N SER A 348 12.78 14.21 -21.98
CA SER A 348 11.96 15.42 -21.79
C SER A 348 11.36 15.53 -20.39
N LEU A 349 11.64 14.57 -19.49
CA LEU A 349 11.21 14.58 -18.09
C LEU A 349 12.40 14.76 -17.16
N PRO A 350 12.27 15.55 -16.07
CA PRO A 350 13.37 15.73 -15.11
C PRO A 350 13.65 14.44 -14.34
N LEU A 351 14.87 14.31 -13.79
CA LEU A 351 15.17 13.35 -12.76
C LEU A 351 14.43 13.76 -11.49
N SER A 352 13.88 12.79 -10.77
CA SER A 352 13.08 13.07 -9.58
C SER A 352 13.19 11.98 -8.52
N VAL A 353 12.87 12.36 -7.29
CA VAL A 353 12.56 11.50 -6.15
C VAL A 353 11.13 11.78 -5.75
N GLY A 354 10.38 10.75 -5.40
CA GLY A 354 8.99 10.95 -5.01
C GLY A 354 8.41 9.78 -4.27
N GLY A 355 7.19 9.95 -3.78
CA GLY A 355 6.50 8.91 -3.00
C GLY A 355 5.08 9.30 -2.68
N GLY A 356 4.38 8.39 -2.02
CA GLY A 356 3.07 8.59 -1.46
C GLY A 356 3.08 8.27 0.04
N ILE A 357 2.51 9.16 0.85
CA ILE A 357 2.33 8.95 2.30
C ILE A 357 0.84 8.80 2.54
N GLY A 358 0.41 7.64 3.05
CA GLY A 358 -1.01 7.35 3.29
C GLY A 358 -1.62 8.29 4.33
N GLN A 359 -2.56 9.15 3.92
CA GLN A 359 -3.20 10.11 4.83
C GLN A 359 -4.01 9.39 5.91
N SER A 360 -4.91 8.51 5.51
CA SER A 360 -5.73 7.73 6.43
C SER A 360 -4.90 6.77 7.28
N ARG A 361 -3.84 6.17 6.72
CA ARG A 361 -2.91 5.32 7.48
C ARG A 361 -2.18 6.11 8.56
N LEU A 362 -1.66 7.31 8.25
CA LEU A 362 -0.98 8.14 9.23
C LEU A 362 -1.93 8.61 10.33
N CYS A 363 -3.18 9.00 9.98
CA CYS A 363 -4.22 9.32 10.94
C CYS A 363 -4.55 8.11 11.84
N MET A 364 -4.72 6.92 11.25
CA MET A 364 -4.97 5.68 11.99
C MET A 364 -3.87 5.38 13.00
N TYR A 365 -2.62 5.56 12.61
CA TYR A 365 -1.45 5.35 13.45
C TYR A 365 -1.42 6.30 14.65
N TYR A 366 -1.48 7.62 14.40
CA TYR A 366 -1.40 8.62 15.48
C TYR A 366 -2.60 8.59 16.42
N LEU A 367 -3.81 8.37 15.89
CA LEU A 367 -5.03 8.29 16.68
C LEU A 367 -5.25 6.91 17.32
N GLN A 368 -4.29 6.00 17.16
CA GLN A 368 -4.24 4.67 17.75
C GLN A 368 -5.53 3.88 17.48
N LYS A 369 -5.95 3.89 16.20
CA LYS A 369 -7.16 3.21 15.75
C LYS A 369 -6.88 1.79 15.27
N ALA A 370 -7.87 0.91 15.43
CA ALA A 370 -7.78 -0.51 15.11
C ALA A 370 -8.12 -0.81 13.64
N HIS A 371 -8.88 0.07 12.99
CA HIS A 371 -9.34 -0.13 11.62
C HIS A 371 -9.34 1.17 10.84
N ILE A 372 -8.92 1.12 9.57
CA ILE A 372 -8.88 2.30 8.70
C ILE A 372 -10.26 2.93 8.48
N GLY A 373 -11.33 2.13 8.61
CA GLY A 373 -12.72 2.59 8.56
C GLY A 373 -13.15 3.42 9.78
N GLU A 374 -12.34 3.57 10.82
CA GLU A 374 -12.54 4.56 11.89
C GLU A 374 -12.02 5.94 11.49
N ILE A 375 -11.30 6.04 10.35
CA ILE A 375 -10.65 7.25 9.85
C ILE A 375 -11.27 7.73 8.55
N GLN A 376 -11.70 6.83 7.68
CA GLN A 376 -12.24 7.16 6.37
C GLN A 376 -13.56 6.45 6.09
N ALA A 377 -14.49 7.16 5.48
CA ALA A 377 -15.72 6.57 4.97
C ALA A 377 -15.43 5.72 3.72
N SER A 378 -15.93 4.50 3.70
CA SER A 378 -15.76 3.56 2.59
C SER A 378 -16.93 2.56 2.56
N ILE A 379 -16.85 1.58 1.65
CA ILE A 379 -17.81 0.49 1.56
C ILE A 379 -17.18 -0.75 2.18
N TRP A 380 -17.86 -1.34 3.14
CA TRP A 380 -17.39 -2.52 3.88
C TRP A 380 -18.40 -3.66 3.73
N PRO A 381 -17.93 -4.92 3.57
CA PRO A 381 -18.80 -6.10 3.62
C PRO A 381 -19.61 -6.16 4.92
N GLU A 382 -20.83 -6.69 4.87
CA GLU A 382 -21.72 -6.72 6.00
C GLU A 382 -21.22 -7.60 7.16
N ASP A 383 -20.54 -8.71 6.84
CA ASP A 383 -19.86 -9.56 7.82
C ASP A 383 -18.73 -8.82 8.53
N MET A 384 -17.91 -8.08 7.80
CA MET A 384 -16.84 -7.24 8.36
C MET A 384 -17.41 -6.14 9.27
N ARG A 385 -18.50 -5.48 8.86
CA ARG A 385 -19.17 -4.47 9.71
C ARG A 385 -19.66 -5.06 11.02
N ARG A 386 -20.24 -6.26 10.98
CA ARG A 386 -20.68 -6.97 12.18
C ARG A 386 -19.51 -7.35 13.08
N GLU A 387 -18.46 -7.96 12.54
CA GLU A 387 -17.27 -8.35 13.29
C GLU A 387 -16.57 -7.13 13.92
N CYS A 388 -16.45 -6.01 13.19
CA CYS A 388 -15.94 -4.76 13.74
C CYS A 388 -16.78 -4.26 14.91
N ALA A 389 -18.12 -4.27 14.78
CA ALA A 389 -19.01 -3.85 15.87
C ALA A 389 -18.86 -4.75 17.12
N GLU A 390 -18.72 -6.07 16.95
CA GLU A 390 -18.45 -7.03 18.04
C GLU A 390 -17.12 -6.77 18.75
N MET A 391 -16.12 -6.28 18.03
CA MET A 391 -14.82 -5.86 18.57
C MET A 391 -14.80 -4.45 19.15
N GLY A 392 -15.92 -3.69 19.08
CA GLY A 392 -15.99 -2.31 19.52
C GLY A 392 -15.39 -1.28 18.55
N ILE A 393 -15.20 -1.67 17.29
CA ILE A 393 -14.68 -0.82 16.20
C ILE A 393 -15.88 -0.16 15.50
N ALA A 394 -15.94 1.17 15.50
CA ALA A 394 -16.98 1.96 14.84
C ALA A 394 -16.51 2.40 13.45
N LEU A 395 -17.04 1.79 12.39
CA LEU A 395 -16.77 2.18 11.00
C LEU A 395 -17.63 3.39 10.61
N ILE A 396 -17.02 4.42 10.00
CA ILE A 396 -17.68 5.62 9.49
C ILE A 396 -18.02 5.51 8.00
#